data_e529f2b469eb52a15493a8a2f851a54d
#
_entry.id   e529f2b469eb52a15493a8a2f851a54d
#
_cell.length_a   1.000
_cell.length_b   1.000
_cell.length_c   1.000
_cell.angle_alpha   90.00
_cell.angle_beta   90.00
_cell.angle_gamma   90.00
#
_symmetry.space_group_name_H-M   'P 1'
#
loop_
_entity.id
_entity.type
_entity.pdbx_description
1 polymer ?
#
loop_
_entity_poly.entity_id
_entity_poly.type
_entity_poly.pdbx_seq_one_letter_code
_entity_poly.pdbx_strand_id
1 'polypeptide(L)'
;MPVTINGDGSITGLSVGGLGSGVVNTATLADGAATGIKQGAGSVIQSISFIKKDVGTYAATNGSFTATGMSVTITPSSTSNKFLILANLLLGNSGNNSTQIKLYRGTSEITAANSTGVTNKSFIWTYIPQSGDNPTYMNMHTGGGYEHDIQDTNSHEFNLYINSFNTTAYINRRGYSADYGGTSSLTVMEIKG
;
A
#
# COMPACT_ATOMS: atom_id res chain seq x y z
N MET A 1 21.24 -24.82 -37.50
CA MET A 1 20.28 -24.52 -38.60
C MET A 1 20.56 -23.12 -39.07
N PRO A 2 20.51 -22.82 -40.37
CA PRO A 2 20.66 -21.46 -40.84
C PRO A 2 19.48 -20.58 -40.40
N VAL A 3 19.75 -19.32 -40.07
CA VAL A 3 18.71 -18.31 -39.84
C VAL A 3 18.21 -17.85 -41.21
N THR A 4 16.92 -17.88 -41.42
CA THR A 4 16.28 -17.43 -42.66
C THR A 4 15.40 -16.23 -42.40
N ILE A 5 15.58 -15.15 -43.18
CA ILE A 5 14.70 -14.00 -43.21
C ILE A 5 13.76 -14.18 -44.40
N ASN A 6 12.48 -14.32 -44.12
CA ASN A 6 11.46 -14.50 -45.14
C ASN A 6 11.03 -13.14 -45.76
N GLY A 7 10.47 -13.15 -46.97
CA GLY A 7 10.04 -11.94 -47.66
C GLY A 7 8.90 -11.20 -47.01
N ASP A 8 8.21 -11.79 -46.04
CA ASP A 8 7.20 -11.17 -45.16
C ASP A 8 7.78 -10.52 -43.88
N GLY A 9 9.12 -10.54 -43.74
CA GLY A 9 9.82 -10.01 -42.56
C GLY A 9 9.89 -10.97 -41.38
N SER A 10 9.36 -12.18 -41.48
CA SER A 10 9.52 -13.19 -40.43
C SER A 10 10.92 -13.79 -40.45
N ILE A 11 11.41 -14.16 -39.25
CA ILE A 11 12.73 -14.82 -39.09
C ILE A 11 12.50 -16.21 -38.52
N THR A 12 13.00 -17.21 -39.23
CA THR A 12 12.97 -18.62 -38.80
C THR A 12 14.37 -19.15 -38.51
N GLY A 13 14.50 -20.21 -37.71
CA GLY A 13 15.78 -20.79 -37.33
C GLY A 13 16.49 -20.14 -36.16
N LEU A 14 15.91 -19.14 -35.51
CA LEU A 14 16.41 -18.63 -34.22
C LEU A 14 16.03 -19.59 -33.09
N SER A 15 17.02 -20.12 -32.40
CA SER A 15 16.79 -20.83 -31.14
C SER A 15 16.57 -19.86 -29.99
N VAL A 16 16.02 -20.33 -28.86
CA VAL A 16 15.96 -19.57 -27.62
C VAL A 16 17.36 -19.07 -27.26
N GLY A 17 17.54 -17.74 -27.14
CA GLY A 17 18.85 -17.12 -26.93
C GLY A 17 19.65 -16.86 -28.23
N GLY A 18 19.08 -17.11 -29.42
CA GLY A 18 19.76 -16.95 -30.72
C GLY A 18 20.08 -15.49 -31.11
N LEU A 19 19.53 -14.47 -30.38
CA LEU A 19 19.94 -13.10 -30.49
C LEU A 19 21.03 -12.81 -29.44
N GLY A 20 22.16 -12.23 -29.87
CA GLY A 20 23.23 -11.83 -28.96
C GLY A 20 22.78 -10.78 -27.94
N SER A 21 23.53 -10.65 -26.85
CA SER A 21 23.29 -9.61 -25.84
C SER A 21 23.29 -8.21 -26.48
N GLY A 22 22.25 -7.40 -26.20
CA GLY A 22 22.12 -6.04 -26.70
C GLY A 22 21.49 -5.90 -28.09
N VAL A 23 21.11 -7.01 -28.75
CA VAL A 23 20.48 -6.96 -30.09
C VAL A 23 19.03 -6.46 -30.02
N VAL A 24 18.35 -6.68 -28.87
CA VAL A 24 17.02 -6.13 -28.62
C VAL A 24 17.15 -4.98 -27.60
N ASN A 25 16.87 -3.77 -28.03
CA ASN A 25 16.86 -2.58 -27.19
C ASN A 25 15.43 -2.08 -26.92
N THR A 26 15.27 -1.10 -26.05
CA THR A 26 13.95 -0.57 -25.66
C THR A 26 13.16 0.01 -26.85
N ALA A 27 13.85 0.52 -27.89
CA ALA A 27 13.19 1.06 -29.08
C ALA A 27 12.64 -0.02 -30.02
N THR A 28 13.12 -1.27 -29.90
CA THR A 28 12.68 -2.42 -30.70
C THR A 28 11.66 -3.30 -29.98
N LEU A 29 11.38 -3.02 -28.71
CA LEU A 29 10.32 -3.71 -27.95
C LEU A 29 9.01 -2.94 -28.13
N ALA A 30 7.99 -3.63 -28.64
CA ALA A 30 6.63 -3.08 -28.64
C ALA A 30 6.13 -2.88 -27.19
N ASP A 31 5.25 -1.90 -26.98
CA ASP A 31 4.60 -1.68 -25.70
C ASP A 31 3.92 -2.98 -25.21
N GLY A 32 4.19 -3.37 -23.98
CA GLY A 32 3.70 -4.63 -23.40
C GLY A 32 4.49 -5.90 -23.76
N ALA A 33 5.53 -5.81 -24.58
CA ALA A 33 6.37 -6.97 -24.90
C ALA A 33 7.15 -7.53 -23.70
N ALA A 34 7.47 -6.69 -22.70
CA ALA A 34 8.00 -7.09 -21.41
C ALA A 34 6.85 -7.28 -20.42
N THR A 35 6.23 -8.45 -20.42
CA THR A 35 5.21 -8.81 -19.43
C THR A 35 5.82 -9.07 -18.06
N GLY A 36 5.04 -9.02 -16.99
CA GLY A 36 5.49 -9.29 -15.62
C GLY A 36 6.26 -10.62 -15.45
N ILE A 37 6.02 -11.60 -16.32
CA ILE A 37 6.74 -12.89 -16.33
C ILE A 37 8.22 -12.71 -16.73
N LYS A 38 8.52 -11.73 -17.58
CA LYS A 38 9.90 -11.46 -18.08
C LYS A 38 10.66 -10.44 -17.21
N GLN A 39 9.99 -9.83 -16.24
CA GLN A 39 10.65 -8.94 -15.28
C GLN A 39 11.43 -9.77 -14.25
N GLY A 40 12.55 -9.25 -13.77
CA GLY A 40 13.33 -9.89 -12.70
C GLY A 40 12.63 -9.82 -11.33
N ALA A 41 13.10 -10.63 -10.38
CA ALA A 41 12.68 -10.54 -8.98
C ALA A 41 12.83 -9.12 -8.43
N GLY A 42 11.91 -8.68 -7.58
CA GLY A 42 11.86 -7.31 -7.05
C GLY A 42 11.13 -6.29 -7.94
N SER A 43 10.76 -6.66 -9.17
CA SER A 43 9.99 -5.76 -10.05
C SER A 43 8.56 -5.60 -9.55
N VAL A 44 8.00 -4.39 -9.71
CA VAL A 44 6.57 -4.14 -9.48
C VAL A 44 5.77 -4.72 -10.65
N ILE A 45 4.90 -5.67 -10.34
CA ILE A 45 4.01 -6.31 -11.33
C ILE A 45 2.76 -5.46 -11.55
N GLN A 46 2.16 -5.01 -10.45
CA GLN A 46 0.98 -4.15 -10.46
C GLN A 46 0.97 -3.28 -9.20
N SER A 47 0.30 -2.15 -9.28
CA SER A 47 0.12 -1.23 -8.17
C SER A 47 -1.30 -0.68 -8.18
N ILE A 48 -1.98 -0.76 -7.04
CA ILE A 48 -3.33 -0.25 -6.84
C ILE A 48 -3.33 0.67 -5.63
N SER A 49 -3.92 1.85 -5.76
CA SER A 49 -3.99 2.84 -4.69
C SER A 49 -5.41 3.30 -4.46
N PHE A 50 -5.76 3.46 -3.19
CA PHE A 50 -6.92 4.21 -2.74
C PHE A 50 -6.45 5.55 -2.16
N ILE A 51 -7.02 6.65 -2.65
CA ILE A 51 -6.74 8.01 -2.15
C ILE A 51 -8.01 8.55 -1.50
N LYS A 52 -7.95 8.72 -0.17
CA LYS A 52 -9.01 9.35 0.60
C LYS A 52 -8.84 10.87 0.53
N LYS A 53 -9.84 11.56 -0.02
CA LYS A 53 -9.89 13.03 -0.14
C LYS A 53 -10.86 13.67 0.84
N ASP A 54 -11.88 12.93 1.25
CA ASP A 54 -12.86 13.35 2.23
C ASP A 54 -12.33 13.22 3.66
N VAL A 55 -12.97 13.93 4.58
CA VAL A 55 -12.66 13.85 6.00
C VAL A 55 -13.27 12.60 6.62
N GLY A 56 -12.46 11.84 7.35
CA GLY A 56 -12.93 10.78 8.23
C GLY A 56 -13.03 11.26 9.67
N THR A 57 -14.11 10.91 10.38
CA THR A 57 -14.32 11.18 11.81
C THR A 57 -14.60 9.88 12.54
N TYR A 58 -13.82 9.60 13.56
CA TYR A 58 -13.87 8.33 14.30
C TYR A 58 -13.91 8.63 15.80
N ALA A 59 -15.04 8.31 16.44
CA ALA A 59 -15.20 8.46 17.88
C ALA A 59 -14.21 7.59 18.64
N ALA A 60 -13.93 7.95 19.89
CA ALA A 60 -13.10 7.14 20.78
C ALA A 60 -13.70 5.73 20.97
N THR A 61 -12.89 4.71 20.76
CA THR A 61 -13.31 3.30 20.89
C THR A 61 -12.54 2.54 21.98
N ASN A 62 -11.53 3.19 22.58
CA ASN A 62 -10.79 2.70 23.76
C ASN A 62 -10.32 1.24 23.66
N GLY A 63 -9.70 0.89 22.52
CA GLY A 63 -9.16 -0.45 22.28
C GLY A 63 -9.88 -1.24 21.19
N SER A 64 -11.11 -0.87 20.81
CA SER A 64 -11.76 -1.42 19.62
C SER A 64 -11.33 -0.67 18.37
N PHE A 65 -11.27 -1.35 17.23
CA PHE A 65 -10.86 -0.78 15.96
C PHE A 65 -12.05 -0.65 15.01
N THR A 66 -12.20 0.52 14.38
CA THR A 66 -13.26 0.84 13.42
C THR A 66 -12.66 0.96 12.02
N ALA A 67 -13.36 0.43 11.01
CA ALA A 67 -12.93 0.55 9.62
C ALA A 67 -12.87 2.02 9.17
N THR A 68 -11.80 2.39 8.49
CA THR A 68 -11.60 3.77 7.99
C THR A 68 -12.32 4.05 6.66
N GLY A 69 -12.78 2.99 5.98
CA GLY A 69 -13.25 3.05 4.60
C GLY A 69 -12.12 3.15 3.58
N MET A 70 -10.85 3.08 4.01
CA MET A 70 -9.70 2.98 3.10
C MET A 70 -9.44 1.51 2.82
N SER A 71 -9.71 1.09 1.59
CA SER A 71 -9.61 -0.29 1.14
C SER A 71 -8.97 -0.38 -0.24
N VAL A 72 -8.13 -1.39 -0.45
CA VAL A 72 -7.54 -1.76 -1.75
C VAL A 72 -7.76 -3.25 -1.97
N THR A 73 -8.33 -3.59 -3.13
CA THR A 73 -8.48 -4.97 -3.57
C THR A 73 -7.50 -5.26 -4.69
N ILE A 74 -6.74 -6.34 -4.56
CA ILE A 74 -5.73 -6.77 -5.52
C ILE A 74 -5.78 -8.30 -5.69
N THR A 75 -5.62 -8.77 -6.93
CA THR A 75 -5.53 -10.21 -7.24
C THR A 75 -4.10 -10.49 -7.70
N PRO A 76 -3.34 -11.33 -6.98
CA PRO A 76 -1.96 -11.60 -7.33
C PRO A 76 -1.85 -12.51 -8.55
N SER A 77 -0.78 -12.34 -9.30
CA SER A 77 -0.47 -13.17 -10.47
C SER A 77 0.24 -14.48 -10.10
N SER A 78 0.84 -14.56 -8.92
CA SER A 78 1.57 -15.75 -8.43
C SER A 78 1.69 -15.76 -6.91
N THR A 79 1.70 -16.94 -6.32
CA THR A 79 1.97 -17.15 -4.89
C THR A 79 3.45 -17.00 -4.52
N SER A 80 4.36 -16.98 -5.50
CA SER A 80 5.77 -16.69 -5.27
C SER A 80 6.06 -15.20 -5.10
N ASN A 81 5.10 -14.34 -5.46
CA ASN A 81 5.22 -12.88 -5.32
C ASN A 81 4.90 -12.44 -3.89
N LYS A 82 5.10 -11.16 -3.64
CA LYS A 82 4.78 -10.52 -2.35
C LYS A 82 3.94 -9.26 -2.58
N PHE A 83 3.18 -8.86 -1.57
CA PHE A 83 2.57 -7.54 -1.55
C PHE A 83 3.40 -6.57 -0.70
N LEU A 84 3.77 -5.43 -1.27
CA LEU A 84 4.25 -4.28 -0.51
C LEU A 84 3.07 -3.34 -0.27
N ILE A 85 2.70 -3.18 1.00
CA ILE A 85 1.56 -2.39 1.45
C ILE A 85 2.10 -1.12 2.09
N LEU A 86 1.73 0.04 1.56
CA LEU A 86 2.15 1.35 2.03
C LEU A 86 0.93 2.18 2.41
N ALA A 87 0.93 2.73 3.60
CA ALA A 87 -0.07 3.70 4.04
C ALA A 87 0.58 5.04 4.35
N ASN A 88 -0.03 6.13 3.91
CA ASN A 88 0.35 7.49 4.25
C ASN A 88 -0.90 8.25 4.70
N LEU A 89 -0.92 8.69 5.94
CA LEU A 89 -2.10 9.24 6.58
C LEU A 89 -1.83 10.64 7.14
N LEU A 90 -2.78 11.54 6.93
CA LEU A 90 -2.86 12.79 7.67
C LEU A 90 -3.87 12.62 8.81
N LEU A 91 -3.38 12.58 10.04
CA LEU A 91 -4.17 12.35 11.24
C LEU A 91 -4.30 13.61 12.08
N GLY A 92 -5.50 13.87 12.58
CA GLY A 92 -5.79 14.85 13.61
C GLY A 92 -6.49 14.20 14.79
N ASN A 93 -6.57 14.92 15.92
CA ASN A 93 -7.25 14.44 17.12
C ASN A 93 -7.93 15.60 17.84
N SER A 94 -9.10 15.35 18.45
CA SER A 94 -9.84 16.38 19.20
C SER A 94 -9.24 16.70 20.56
N GLY A 95 -8.17 16.06 20.95
CA GLY A 95 -7.49 16.27 22.24
C GLY A 95 -6.10 15.66 22.23
N ASN A 96 -5.47 15.71 23.38
CA ASN A 96 -4.12 15.19 23.62
C ASN A 96 -4.15 13.67 23.82
N ASN A 97 -4.07 12.90 22.73
CA ASN A 97 -4.12 11.45 22.84
C ASN A 97 -3.54 10.70 21.63
N SER A 98 -3.47 9.37 21.80
CA SER A 98 -2.95 8.44 20.79
C SER A 98 -4.02 8.03 19.79
N THR A 99 -3.58 7.86 18.56
CA THR A 99 -4.34 7.20 17.49
C THR A 99 -3.53 6.02 16.98
N GLN A 100 -4.19 4.88 16.83
CA GLN A 100 -3.60 3.65 16.33
C GLN A 100 -4.27 3.23 15.03
N ILE A 101 -3.48 2.74 14.10
CA ILE A 101 -3.94 2.16 12.84
C ILE A 101 -3.48 0.71 12.77
N LYS A 102 -4.37 -0.17 12.39
CA LYS A 102 -4.09 -1.58 12.10
C LYS A 102 -4.41 -1.92 10.66
N LEU A 103 -3.66 -2.86 10.13
CA LEU A 103 -3.85 -3.40 8.78
C LEU A 103 -4.64 -4.72 8.87
N TYR A 104 -5.68 -4.83 8.04
CA TYR A 104 -6.54 -6.00 7.94
C TYR A 104 -6.53 -6.57 6.54
N ARG A 105 -6.71 -7.87 6.41
CA ARG A 105 -7.10 -8.56 5.17
C ARG A 105 -8.54 -9.03 5.31
N GLY A 106 -9.45 -8.43 4.55
CA GLY A 106 -10.88 -8.57 4.80
C GLY A 106 -11.24 -8.09 6.21
N THR A 107 -11.74 -8.98 7.06
CA THR A 107 -12.07 -8.72 8.47
C THR A 107 -11.01 -9.21 9.46
N SER A 108 -9.94 -9.84 8.97
CA SER A 108 -8.89 -10.43 9.82
C SER A 108 -7.68 -9.50 9.94
N GLU A 109 -7.27 -9.20 11.17
CA GLU A 109 -6.07 -8.39 11.45
C GLU A 109 -4.80 -9.09 10.97
N ILE A 110 -3.93 -8.36 10.26
CA ILE A 110 -2.58 -8.81 9.92
C ILE A 110 -1.66 -8.46 11.10
N THR A 111 -1.62 -9.31 12.12
CA THR A 111 -0.86 -9.06 13.34
C THR A 111 0.64 -8.94 13.10
N ALA A 112 1.17 -9.58 12.04
CA ALA A 112 2.56 -9.49 11.64
C ALA A 112 2.97 -8.10 11.12
N ALA A 113 2.01 -7.26 10.70
CA ALA A 113 2.25 -5.88 10.30
C ALA A 113 2.43 -4.93 11.50
N ASN A 114 2.07 -5.37 12.70
CA ASN A 114 2.15 -4.55 13.90
C ASN A 114 3.56 -4.50 14.48
N SER A 115 3.86 -3.41 15.17
CA SER A 115 5.09 -3.26 15.96
C SER A 115 5.25 -4.40 16.98
N THR A 116 6.49 -4.75 17.28
CA THR A 116 6.84 -5.79 18.29
C THR A 116 7.46 -5.15 19.52
N GLY A 117 7.49 -5.88 20.63
CA GLY A 117 8.15 -5.42 21.86
C GLY A 117 7.39 -4.37 22.67
N VAL A 118 6.15 -4.05 22.31
CA VAL A 118 5.30 -3.08 23.00
C VAL A 118 3.93 -3.68 23.32
N THR A 119 3.25 -3.14 24.35
CA THR A 119 1.93 -3.64 24.76
C THR A 119 0.84 -3.27 23.76
N ASN A 120 0.82 -2.02 23.33
CA ASN A 120 -0.19 -1.49 22.38
C ASN A 120 0.34 -1.56 20.95
N LYS A 121 0.30 -2.75 20.36
CA LYS A 121 0.80 -3.02 19.01
C LYS A 121 -0.09 -2.45 17.93
N SER A 122 0.50 -1.83 16.92
CA SER A 122 -0.21 -1.28 15.77
C SER A 122 0.70 -1.24 14.53
N PHE A 123 0.11 -1.19 13.36
CA PHE A 123 0.80 -0.95 12.10
C PHE A 123 1.36 0.47 12.04
N ILE A 124 0.54 1.46 12.44
CA ILE A 124 0.94 2.86 12.62
C ILE A 124 0.43 3.32 13.97
N TRP A 125 1.29 4.05 14.69
CA TRP A 125 0.94 4.72 15.93
C TRP A 125 1.34 6.18 15.86
N THR A 126 0.46 7.05 16.35
CA THR A 126 0.77 8.47 16.49
C THR A 126 0.22 9.01 17.81
N TYR A 127 0.88 10.02 18.33
CA TYR A 127 0.47 10.75 19.52
C TYR A 127 0.53 12.24 19.21
N ILE A 128 -0.58 12.95 19.41
CA ILE A 128 -0.63 14.40 19.24
C ILE A 128 -0.39 15.03 20.62
N PRO A 129 0.81 15.57 20.88
CA PRO A 129 1.18 16.10 22.18
C PRO A 129 0.42 17.40 22.48
N GLN A 130 0.23 17.66 23.77
CA GLN A 130 -0.18 18.95 24.26
C GLN A 130 1.06 19.85 24.33
N SER A 131 1.22 20.80 23.40
CA SER A 131 2.05 21.98 23.62
C SER A 131 1.16 23.09 24.13
N GLY A 132 1.69 24.15 24.74
CA GLY A 132 0.92 25.25 25.34
C GLY A 132 -0.18 25.86 24.47
N ASP A 133 -0.22 25.50 23.18
CA ASP A 133 -1.31 25.74 22.25
C ASP A 133 -2.29 24.57 22.25
N ASN A 134 -3.54 24.83 21.89
CA ASN A 134 -4.59 23.83 21.86
C ASN A 134 -4.20 22.65 20.92
N PRO A 135 -4.07 21.41 21.41
CA PRO A 135 -3.64 20.25 20.60
C PRO A 135 -4.57 19.97 19.41
N THR A 136 -5.77 20.49 19.43
CA THR A 136 -6.73 20.34 18.33
C THR A 136 -6.32 21.06 17.05
N TYR A 137 -5.34 21.99 17.12
CA TYR A 137 -4.76 22.65 15.94
C TYR A 137 -3.69 21.83 15.23
N MET A 138 -3.23 20.75 15.83
CA MET A 138 -2.18 19.92 15.26
C MET A 138 -2.75 18.82 14.36
N ASN A 139 -1.99 18.49 13.35
CA ASN A 139 -2.14 17.26 12.59
C ASN A 139 -0.76 16.63 12.39
N MET A 140 -0.73 15.34 12.10
CA MET A 140 0.51 14.61 11.84
C MET A 140 0.39 13.83 10.54
N HIS A 141 1.35 14.01 9.66
CA HIS A 141 1.61 13.05 8.60
C HIS A 141 2.34 11.86 9.20
N THR A 142 1.80 10.68 8.97
CA THR A 142 2.36 9.42 9.43
C THR A 142 2.20 8.35 8.37
N GLY A 143 3.12 7.40 8.33
CA GLY A 143 3.07 6.32 7.37
C GLY A 143 3.61 5.02 7.95
N GLY A 144 3.26 3.93 7.28
CA GLY A 144 3.74 2.59 7.58
C GLY A 144 3.87 1.77 6.30
N GLY A 145 4.76 0.79 6.33
CA GLY A 145 4.97 -0.18 5.27
C GLY A 145 5.04 -1.59 5.81
N TYR A 146 4.50 -2.54 5.05
CA TYR A 146 4.54 -3.95 5.38
C TYR A 146 4.65 -4.81 4.13
N GLU A 147 5.54 -5.78 4.15
CA GLU A 147 5.66 -6.81 3.13
C GLU A 147 4.85 -8.04 3.55
N HIS A 148 3.90 -8.46 2.73
CA HIS A 148 2.98 -9.57 3.00
C HIS A 148 3.21 -10.69 1.99
N ASP A 149 3.46 -11.90 2.50
CA ASP A 149 3.59 -13.10 1.67
C ASP A 149 2.23 -13.51 1.10
N ILE A 150 2.20 -13.76 -0.21
CA ILE A 150 1.00 -14.20 -0.92
C ILE A 150 0.80 -15.70 -0.68
N GLN A 151 -0.35 -16.08 -0.11
CA GLN A 151 -0.66 -17.46 0.23
C GLN A 151 -1.47 -18.18 -0.86
N ASP A 152 -2.22 -17.43 -1.65
CA ASP A 152 -3.09 -17.91 -2.72
C ASP A 152 -3.26 -16.84 -3.81
N THR A 153 -3.84 -17.22 -4.95
CA THR A 153 -4.09 -16.32 -6.08
C THR A 153 -5.51 -15.74 -6.11
N ASN A 154 -6.25 -15.86 -5.02
CA ASN A 154 -7.55 -15.21 -4.89
C ASN A 154 -7.41 -13.69 -4.74
N SER A 155 -8.51 -12.99 -4.86
CA SER A 155 -8.57 -11.55 -4.61
C SER A 155 -8.40 -11.27 -3.12
N HIS A 156 -7.49 -10.37 -2.77
CA HIS A 156 -7.22 -9.92 -1.40
C HIS A 156 -7.68 -8.47 -1.22
N GLU A 157 -8.47 -8.23 -0.20
CA GLU A 157 -8.87 -6.89 0.21
C GLU A 157 -8.07 -6.48 1.44
N PHE A 158 -7.33 -5.38 1.32
CA PHE A 158 -6.57 -4.78 2.43
C PHE A 158 -7.26 -3.52 2.93
N ASN A 159 -7.47 -3.45 4.24
CA ASN A 159 -8.24 -2.41 4.91
C ASN A 159 -7.45 -1.78 6.05
N LEU A 160 -7.62 -0.48 6.26
CA LEU A 160 -7.12 0.21 7.46
C LEU A 160 -8.24 0.37 8.48
N TYR A 161 -7.92 0.04 9.72
CA TYR A 161 -8.78 0.23 10.89
C TYR A 161 -8.14 1.18 11.87
N ILE A 162 -8.94 2.01 12.50
CA ILE A 162 -8.51 3.07 13.43
C ILE A 162 -9.07 2.88 14.82
N ASN A 163 -8.25 3.16 15.82
CA ASN A 163 -8.66 3.32 17.21
C ASN A 163 -8.13 4.63 17.77
N SER A 164 -8.94 5.33 18.55
CA SER A 164 -8.53 6.50 19.31
C SER A 164 -8.90 6.31 20.79
N PHE A 165 -8.02 6.74 21.68
CA PHE A 165 -8.24 6.66 23.13
C PHE A 165 -8.85 7.97 23.64
N ASN A 166 -10.04 7.89 24.28
CA ASN A 166 -10.74 8.99 24.95
C ASN A 166 -10.99 10.26 24.12
N THR A 167 -10.66 10.27 22.84
CA THR A 167 -10.76 11.44 21.97
C THR A 167 -11.22 11.04 20.57
N THR A 168 -11.76 11.97 19.81
CA THR A 168 -12.13 11.73 18.41
C THR A 168 -10.91 11.86 17.52
N ALA A 169 -10.59 10.81 16.72
CA ALA A 169 -9.59 10.86 15.68
C ALA A 169 -10.19 11.35 14.36
N TYR A 170 -9.36 12.00 13.57
CA TYR A 170 -9.71 12.49 12.24
C TYR A 170 -8.68 12.02 11.23
N ILE A 171 -9.16 11.66 10.04
CA ILE A 171 -8.32 11.48 8.86
C ILE A 171 -8.58 12.69 7.94
N ASN A 172 -7.52 13.23 7.36
CA ASN A 172 -7.51 14.36 6.43
C ASN A 172 -7.92 15.71 7.01
N ARG A 173 -7.89 15.88 8.31
CA ARG A 173 -8.09 17.20 8.95
C ARG A 173 -7.41 17.28 10.32
N ARG A 174 -7.25 18.51 10.81
CA ARG A 174 -6.91 18.77 12.23
C ARG A 174 -8.14 18.60 13.14
N GLY A 175 -7.90 18.51 14.45
CA GLY A 175 -8.97 18.30 15.44
C GLY A 175 -9.95 19.46 15.55
N TYR A 176 -9.45 20.72 15.47
CA TYR A 176 -10.22 21.94 15.73
C TYR A 176 -11.29 22.23 14.66
N SER A 177 -10.93 22.15 13.38
CA SER A 177 -11.85 22.49 12.30
C SER A 177 -11.57 21.66 11.04
N ALA A 178 -12.55 21.62 10.14
CA ALA A 178 -12.43 21.01 8.82
C ALA A 178 -11.82 21.95 7.75
N ASP A 179 -11.48 23.20 8.11
CA ASP A 179 -10.99 24.21 7.16
C ASP A 179 -9.59 23.89 6.62
N TYR A 180 -8.85 23.05 7.32
CA TYR A 180 -7.49 22.65 6.95
C TYR A 180 -7.40 21.14 6.90
N GLY A 181 -7.06 20.63 5.75
CA GLY A 181 -7.00 19.19 5.47
C GLY A 181 -5.97 18.85 4.43
N GLY A 182 -5.89 17.58 4.14
CA GLY A 182 -5.02 16.99 3.12
C GLY A 182 -5.62 15.69 2.60
N THR A 183 -4.78 14.83 2.05
CA THR A 183 -5.19 13.53 1.54
C THR A 183 -4.40 12.43 2.23
N SER A 184 -5.02 11.26 2.34
CA SER A 184 -4.37 10.04 2.81
C SER A 184 -4.45 8.97 1.72
N SER A 185 -3.51 8.03 1.73
CA SER A 185 -3.47 6.96 0.74
C SER A 185 -3.17 5.60 1.37
N LEU A 186 -3.72 4.57 0.75
CA LEU A 186 -3.32 3.18 0.93
C LEU A 186 -2.94 2.64 -0.45
N THR A 187 -1.71 2.14 -0.59
CA THR A 187 -1.19 1.58 -1.83
C THR A 187 -0.75 0.15 -1.60
N VAL A 188 -1.12 -0.74 -2.50
CA VAL A 188 -0.67 -2.13 -2.52
C VAL A 188 0.00 -2.40 -3.85
N MET A 189 1.23 -2.89 -3.80
CA MET A 189 2.02 -3.27 -4.96
C MET A 189 2.30 -4.76 -4.91
N GLU A 190 2.11 -5.46 -6.03
CA GLU A 190 2.60 -6.82 -6.19
C GLU A 190 4.06 -6.75 -6.66
N ILE A 191 4.94 -7.35 -5.89
CA ILE A 191 6.38 -7.44 -6.16
C ILE A 191 6.71 -8.85 -6.57
N LYS A 192 7.43 -9.00 -7.68
CA LYS A 192 7.86 -10.30 -8.16
C LYS A 192 8.85 -10.95 -7.21
N GLY A 193 8.58 -12.19 -6.83
CA GLY A 193 9.48 -13.07 -6.10
C GLY A 193 10.43 -13.85 -7.00
#